data_50242788eaa6a79a3a8d4d2fa8c043e0
#
_entry.id   50242788eaa6a79a3a8d4d2fa8c043e0
#
_cell.length_a   1.000
_cell.length_b   1.000
_cell.length_c   1.000
_cell.angle_alpha   90.00
_cell.angle_beta   90.00
_cell.angle_gamma   90.00
#
_symmetry.space_group_name_H-M   'P 1'
#
loop_
_entity.id
_entity.type
_entity.pdbx_description
1 polymer ?
#
loop_
_entity_poly.entity_id
_entity_poly.type
_entity_poly.pdbx_seq_one_letter_code
_entity_poly.pdbx_strand_id
1 'polypeptide(L)'
;MLQSISIQNYALINQLEIDFSDGFSVITGETGSGKSILLGALSLVLGQRSEGNVLKDKEKKCVIECSFYIEKYNLQEFFEKNELDYEKEAIVRREILPSGKTRAFVNDTPVSLKTLKELGVCLVDIHSQNQNLVLGSFEYQVGIVDTYAQNAALLAKYQLSFKKYQDLKKELKNQEEIAAKEKADLDYFQFQLEQLNEVNLVEGEQKEMEEELETLNHAEEIKSGLYQAYGFLSEGESSVISQIKEARSAISKIQGVFTEADSYFERLDSSLIELQDLSQELDRSNELVEFDNGRIDFLNQRLDTIYSLQQKHRVDSVEELMQIRDDLEGKVGKIESSDELIEDLKEQLTGQKVELQKAADNLSNSRKKSVPKIEKTIVSQLILLGIPNANFRVQISNSEEFQQLGADKVTFLFSANKNGSLEEVQRVASGGELSRLMLSIKYLISSSTALPSIVFDEIDTGVSGEIADKMGSMMNQMAENIQVISITHLPQIAGKGKFHYKVYKADDEHETYSNIVLLDKQSRIEELAKMLSGTDLTKAALENAKVLLNS
;
A
#
# COMPACT_ATOMS: atom_id res chain seq x y z
N MET A 1 -29.20 1.63 -14.39
CA MET A 1 -30.45 0.93 -14.70
C MET A 1 -30.15 -0.14 -15.74
N LEU A 2 -30.55 -1.37 -15.49
CA LEU A 2 -30.47 -2.47 -16.46
C LEU A 2 -31.44 -2.19 -17.60
N GLN A 3 -30.95 -2.10 -18.83
CA GLN A 3 -31.79 -1.85 -20.02
C GLN A 3 -32.12 -3.14 -20.77
N SER A 4 -31.11 -3.99 -20.97
CA SER A 4 -31.36 -5.27 -21.67
C SER A 4 -30.42 -6.34 -21.15
N ILE A 5 -30.83 -7.60 -21.37
CA ILE A 5 -29.99 -8.78 -21.19
C ILE A 5 -30.13 -9.68 -22.41
N SER A 6 -29.01 -10.05 -23.02
CA SER A 6 -28.91 -11.03 -24.07
C SER A 6 -28.13 -12.24 -23.57
N ILE A 7 -28.69 -13.44 -23.75
CA ILE A 7 -28.11 -14.70 -23.27
C ILE A 7 -28.05 -15.67 -24.44
N GLN A 8 -26.89 -16.25 -24.69
CA GLN A 8 -26.68 -17.26 -25.73
C GLN A 8 -25.96 -18.47 -25.14
N ASN A 9 -26.50 -19.65 -25.43
CA ASN A 9 -25.94 -20.95 -25.04
C ASN A 9 -25.64 -21.09 -23.54
N TYR A 10 -26.63 -20.78 -22.69
CA TYR A 10 -26.52 -20.87 -21.24
C TYR A 10 -27.57 -21.77 -20.63
N ALA A 11 -27.18 -22.83 -19.93
CA ALA A 11 -28.04 -23.79 -19.25
C ALA A 11 -29.17 -24.33 -20.19
N LEU A 12 -30.43 -23.94 -19.97
CA LEU A 12 -31.57 -24.31 -20.82
C LEU A 12 -31.92 -23.25 -21.90
N ILE A 13 -31.15 -22.15 -21.96
CA ILE A 13 -31.38 -21.05 -22.89
C ILE A 13 -30.49 -21.22 -24.13
N ASN A 14 -31.10 -21.30 -25.30
CA ASN A 14 -30.38 -21.24 -26.57
C ASN A 14 -30.00 -19.80 -26.91
N GLN A 15 -31.04 -18.97 -27.04
CA GLN A 15 -30.93 -17.53 -27.25
C GLN A 15 -32.12 -16.86 -26.58
N LEU A 16 -31.87 -15.79 -25.86
CA LEU A 16 -32.87 -14.99 -25.16
C LEU A 16 -32.44 -13.54 -25.20
N GLU A 17 -33.37 -12.65 -25.44
CA GLU A 17 -33.19 -11.21 -25.36
C GLU A 17 -34.37 -10.60 -24.62
N ILE A 18 -34.09 -9.75 -23.62
CA ILE A 18 -35.10 -9.12 -22.77
C ILE A 18 -34.74 -7.66 -22.61
N ASP A 19 -35.69 -6.78 -22.88
CA ASP A 19 -35.61 -5.37 -22.57
C ASP A 19 -36.34 -5.08 -21.27
N PHE A 20 -35.67 -4.38 -20.36
CA PHE A 20 -36.23 -3.91 -19.12
C PHE A 20 -36.49 -2.41 -19.16
N SER A 21 -37.65 -2.05 -18.65
CA SER A 21 -38.05 -0.65 -18.52
C SER A 21 -37.79 -0.12 -17.09
N ASP A 22 -37.83 1.20 -16.94
CA ASP A 22 -37.77 1.86 -15.66
C ASP A 22 -39.02 1.60 -14.80
N GLY A 23 -38.85 1.48 -13.51
CA GLY A 23 -39.91 1.22 -12.55
C GLY A 23 -39.93 -0.21 -12.02
N PHE A 24 -41.15 -0.74 -11.69
CA PHE A 24 -41.34 -2.05 -11.10
C PHE A 24 -41.63 -3.13 -12.14
N SER A 25 -40.69 -4.02 -12.34
CA SER A 25 -40.82 -5.21 -13.18
C SER A 25 -41.01 -6.47 -12.35
N VAL A 26 -41.95 -7.33 -12.73
CA VAL A 26 -42.14 -8.64 -12.09
C VAL A 26 -41.88 -9.75 -13.07
N ILE A 27 -41.31 -10.85 -12.59
CA ILE A 27 -40.99 -12.04 -13.39
C ILE A 27 -41.68 -13.23 -12.69
N THR A 28 -42.64 -13.84 -13.40
CA THR A 28 -43.36 -15.03 -12.93
C THR A 28 -43.04 -16.26 -13.81
N GLY A 29 -43.40 -17.43 -13.36
CA GLY A 29 -43.25 -18.68 -14.09
C GLY A 29 -43.21 -19.86 -13.13
N GLU A 30 -43.40 -21.06 -13.65
CA GLU A 30 -43.41 -22.31 -12.89
C GLU A 30 -42.06 -22.57 -12.21
N THR A 31 -42.07 -23.33 -11.11
CA THR A 31 -40.84 -23.77 -10.44
C THR A 31 -39.98 -24.59 -11.41
N GLY A 32 -38.71 -24.22 -11.55
CA GLY A 32 -37.81 -24.85 -12.52
C GLY A 32 -37.97 -24.37 -13.99
N SER A 33 -38.81 -23.33 -14.26
CA SER A 33 -39.01 -22.80 -15.64
C SER A 33 -37.82 -22.00 -16.17
N GLY A 34 -36.82 -21.67 -15.37
CA GLY A 34 -35.65 -20.88 -15.80
C GLY A 34 -35.47 -19.56 -15.08
N LYS A 35 -36.29 -19.22 -14.08
CA LYS A 35 -36.11 -18.00 -13.25
C LYS A 35 -34.72 -17.92 -12.61
N SER A 36 -34.27 -18.99 -11.97
CA SER A 36 -32.93 -19.12 -11.41
C SER A 36 -31.82 -19.10 -12.47
N ILE A 37 -32.13 -19.51 -13.71
CA ILE A 37 -31.17 -19.45 -14.83
C ILE A 37 -30.92 -18.00 -15.24
N LEU A 38 -31.97 -17.16 -15.31
CA LEU A 38 -31.84 -15.74 -15.59
C LEU A 38 -30.97 -15.03 -14.53
N LEU A 39 -31.21 -15.33 -13.25
CA LEU A 39 -30.39 -14.78 -12.16
C LEU A 39 -28.94 -15.27 -12.20
N GLY A 40 -28.76 -16.56 -12.54
CA GLY A 40 -27.42 -17.11 -12.73
C GLY A 40 -26.66 -16.40 -13.85
N ALA A 41 -27.34 -16.13 -14.98
CA ALA A 41 -26.76 -15.39 -16.10
C ALA A 41 -26.40 -13.94 -15.67
N LEU A 42 -27.32 -13.24 -14.98
CA LEU A 42 -27.08 -11.91 -14.47
C LEU A 42 -25.92 -11.89 -13.47
N SER A 43 -25.86 -12.85 -12.55
CA SER A 43 -24.76 -12.96 -11.58
C SER A 43 -23.40 -13.20 -12.26
N LEU A 44 -23.36 -13.98 -13.33
CA LEU A 44 -22.12 -14.24 -14.10
C LEU A 44 -21.62 -12.98 -14.79
N VAL A 45 -22.49 -12.19 -15.41
CA VAL A 45 -22.09 -10.94 -16.06
C VAL A 45 -21.68 -9.87 -15.04
N LEU A 46 -22.18 -9.95 -13.82
CA LEU A 46 -21.78 -9.08 -12.69
C LEU A 46 -20.52 -9.58 -11.96
N GLY A 47 -19.79 -10.56 -12.50
CA GLY A 47 -18.48 -10.95 -12.01
C GLY A 47 -18.45 -12.13 -11.04
N GLN A 48 -19.53 -12.89 -10.87
CA GLN A 48 -19.49 -14.16 -10.14
C GLN A 48 -18.73 -15.23 -10.93
N ARG A 49 -18.17 -16.20 -10.22
CA ARG A 49 -17.50 -17.34 -10.85
C ARG A 49 -18.54 -18.31 -11.38
N SER A 50 -18.28 -18.91 -12.53
CA SER A 50 -19.12 -19.98 -13.03
C SER A 50 -18.87 -21.25 -12.22
N GLU A 51 -19.92 -21.82 -11.65
CA GLU A 51 -19.89 -23.12 -10.99
C GLU A 51 -20.42 -24.19 -11.95
N GLY A 52 -19.62 -25.22 -12.21
CA GLY A 52 -20.02 -26.35 -13.05
C GLY A 52 -20.09 -26.08 -14.55
N ASN A 53 -20.77 -27.01 -15.28
CA ASN A 53 -20.93 -26.95 -16.73
C ASN A 53 -22.18 -26.11 -17.07
N VAL A 54 -21.96 -24.84 -17.41
CA VAL A 54 -23.04 -23.87 -17.72
C VAL A 54 -23.40 -23.83 -19.21
N LEU A 55 -22.65 -24.53 -20.07
CA LEU A 55 -22.88 -24.54 -21.50
C LEU A 55 -24.04 -25.52 -21.85
N LYS A 56 -25.03 -25.06 -22.59
CA LYS A 56 -26.06 -25.93 -23.15
C LYS A 56 -25.47 -26.83 -24.26
N ASP A 57 -24.87 -26.21 -25.27
CA ASP A 57 -24.10 -26.86 -26.31
C ASP A 57 -22.61 -26.77 -25.94
N LYS A 58 -21.99 -27.93 -25.69
CA LYS A 58 -20.59 -28.00 -25.23
C LYS A 58 -19.57 -27.59 -26.29
N GLU A 59 -19.99 -27.54 -27.57
CA GLU A 59 -19.11 -27.15 -28.68
C GLU A 59 -19.13 -25.64 -28.95
N LYS A 60 -20.13 -24.92 -28.42
CA LYS A 60 -20.30 -23.49 -28.63
C LYS A 60 -19.97 -22.69 -27.37
N LYS A 61 -19.49 -21.45 -27.54
CA LYS A 61 -19.30 -20.53 -26.42
C LYS A 61 -20.65 -20.06 -25.87
N CYS A 62 -20.70 -19.83 -24.55
CA CYS A 62 -21.77 -19.06 -23.92
C CYS A 62 -21.41 -17.57 -23.95
N VAL A 63 -22.40 -16.74 -24.29
CA VAL A 63 -22.25 -15.27 -24.24
C VAL A 63 -23.44 -14.72 -23.47
N ILE A 64 -23.12 -13.91 -22.44
CA ILE A 64 -24.10 -13.14 -21.69
C ILE A 64 -23.71 -11.68 -21.79
N GLU A 65 -24.59 -10.84 -22.21
CA GLU A 65 -24.39 -9.41 -22.41
C GLU A 65 -25.52 -8.63 -21.76
N CYS A 66 -25.18 -7.59 -21.00
CA CYS A 66 -26.14 -6.68 -20.40
C CYS A 66 -25.79 -5.24 -20.76
N SER A 67 -26.80 -4.45 -21.10
CA SER A 67 -26.70 -3.00 -21.27
C SER A 67 -27.25 -2.28 -20.05
N PHE A 68 -26.50 -1.29 -19.58
CA PHE A 68 -26.84 -0.49 -18.40
C PHE A 68 -26.80 0.99 -18.71
N TYR A 69 -27.84 1.73 -18.36
CA TYR A 69 -27.79 3.19 -18.33
C TYR A 69 -27.18 3.67 -17.01
N ILE A 70 -25.99 4.29 -17.07
CA ILE A 70 -25.14 4.57 -15.89
C ILE A 70 -24.97 6.04 -15.56
N GLU A 71 -25.54 6.96 -16.34
CA GLU A 71 -25.35 8.42 -16.16
C GLU A 71 -25.62 8.90 -14.73
N LYS A 72 -26.55 8.27 -14.01
CA LYS A 72 -26.93 8.65 -12.63
C LYS A 72 -26.06 8.05 -11.52
N TYR A 73 -25.09 7.18 -11.86
CA TYR A 73 -24.37 6.38 -10.85
C TYR A 73 -23.00 6.94 -10.45
N ASN A 74 -22.59 8.08 -11.04
CA ASN A 74 -21.30 8.74 -10.74
C ASN A 74 -20.09 7.80 -10.85
N LEU A 75 -20.05 7.00 -11.95
CA LEU A 75 -19.01 6.01 -12.17
C LEU A 75 -17.80 6.52 -12.98
N GLN A 76 -17.73 7.83 -13.32
CA GLN A 76 -16.66 8.41 -14.13
C GLN A 76 -15.27 8.07 -13.55
N GLU A 77 -15.08 8.32 -12.24
CA GLU A 77 -13.81 8.03 -11.57
C GLU A 77 -13.43 6.54 -11.60
N PHE A 78 -14.44 5.65 -11.50
CA PHE A 78 -14.21 4.20 -11.61
C PHE A 78 -13.70 3.82 -13.00
N PHE A 79 -14.32 4.38 -14.06
CA PHE A 79 -13.94 4.12 -15.44
C PHE A 79 -12.54 4.66 -15.74
N GLU A 80 -12.24 5.90 -15.36
CA GLU A 80 -10.91 6.51 -15.50
C GLU A 80 -9.82 5.70 -14.79
N LYS A 81 -10.05 5.31 -13.55
CA LYS A 81 -9.09 4.53 -12.75
C LYS A 81 -8.77 3.16 -13.36
N ASN A 82 -9.73 2.55 -14.07
CA ASN A 82 -9.57 1.23 -14.69
C ASN A 82 -9.27 1.32 -16.20
N GLU A 83 -8.97 2.51 -16.73
CA GLU A 83 -8.65 2.77 -18.15
C GLU A 83 -9.78 2.27 -19.09
N LEU A 84 -11.05 2.53 -18.69
CA LEU A 84 -12.24 2.16 -19.43
C LEU A 84 -12.89 3.39 -20.05
N ASP A 85 -13.45 3.25 -21.25
CA ASP A 85 -14.23 4.29 -21.91
C ASP A 85 -15.57 4.49 -21.18
N TYR A 86 -15.82 5.73 -20.71
CA TYR A 86 -17.07 6.07 -20.04
C TYR A 86 -18.09 6.58 -21.07
N GLU A 87 -19.20 5.89 -21.16
CA GLU A 87 -20.38 6.30 -21.92
C GLU A 87 -21.62 6.28 -21.02
N LYS A 88 -22.72 6.94 -21.45
CA LYS A 88 -23.99 6.94 -20.69
C LYS A 88 -24.59 5.52 -20.60
N GLU A 89 -24.33 4.71 -21.58
CA GLU A 89 -24.65 3.28 -21.63
C GLU A 89 -23.36 2.48 -21.47
N ALA A 90 -23.37 1.52 -20.57
CA ALA A 90 -22.26 0.59 -20.38
C ALA A 90 -22.71 -0.81 -20.77
N ILE A 91 -22.00 -1.43 -21.70
CA ILE A 91 -22.21 -2.81 -22.12
C ILE A 91 -21.25 -3.70 -21.35
N VAL A 92 -21.80 -4.65 -20.60
CA VAL A 92 -21.04 -5.62 -19.83
C VAL A 92 -21.26 -7.01 -20.42
N ARG A 93 -20.18 -7.65 -20.88
CA ARG A 93 -20.23 -8.94 -21.55
C ARG A 93 -19.35 -9.99 -20.86
N ARG A 94 -19.91 -11.18 -20.73
CA ARG A 94 -19.23 -12.36 -20.22
C ARG A 94 -19.24 -13.47 -21.24
N GLU A 95 -18.09 -14.03 -21.58
CA GLU A 95 -17.95 -15.18 -22.45
C GLU A 95 -17.37 -16.38 -21.70
N ILE A 96 -17.94 -17.56 -21.93
CA ILE A 96 -17.45 -18.84 -21.42
C ILE A 96 -17.19 -19.75 -22.59
N LEU A 97 -15.95 -20.14 -22.80
CA LEU A 97 -15.52 -20.96 -23.90
C LEU A 97 -15.75 -22.46 -23.61
N PRO A 98 -15.87 -23.32 -24.65
CA PRO A 98 -15.92 -24.79 -24.47
C PRO A 98 -14.76 -25.36 -23.63
N SER A 99 -13.60 -24.71 -23.66
CA SER A 99 -12.43 -25.07 -22.86
C SER A 99 -12.55 -24.73 -21.37
N GLY A 100 -13.65 -24.14 -20.91
CA GLY A 100 -13.84 -23.63 -19.55
C GLY A 100 -13.16 -22.29 -19.26
N LYS A 101 -12.38 -21.74 -20.20
CA LYS A 101 -11.81 -20.39 -20.06
C LYS A 101 -12.91 -19.33 -20.15
N THR A 102 -12.80 -18.29 -19.35
CA THR A 102 -13.78 -17.20 -19.32
C THR A 102 -13.14 -15.86 -19.67
N ARG A 103 -13.89 -14.98 -20.32
CA ARG A 103 -13.50 -13.61 -20.67
C ARG A 103 -14.57 -12.64 -20.21
N ALA A 104 -14.17 -11.45 -19.81
CA ALA A 104 -15.07 -10.38 -19.38
C ALA A 104 -14.72 -9.10 -20.12
N PHE A 105 -15.73 -8.31 -20.48
CA PHE A 105 -15.58 -7.07 -21.23
C PHE A 105 -16.50 -6.00 -20.66
N VAL A 106 -16.02 -4.77 -20.67
CA VAL A 106 -16.81 -3.55 -20.42
C VAL A 106 -16.58 -2.62 -21.60
N ASN A 107 -17.62 -2.23 -22.31
CA ASN A 107 -17.55 -1.42 -23.54
C ASN A 107 -16.46 -1.96 -24.50
N ASP A 108 -16.52 -3.27 -24.79
CA ASP A 108 -15.56 -4.03 -25.61
C ASP A 108 -14.11 -4.11 -25.06
N THR A 109 -13.77 -3.40 -24.00
CA THR A 109 -12.46 -3.49 -23.33
C THR A 109 -12.39 -4.73 -22.44
N PRO A 110 -11.38 -5.61 -22.62
CA PRO A 110 -11.20 -6.78 -21.76
C PRO A 110 -10.87 -6.37 -20.33
N VAL A 111 -11.58 -6.93 -19.34
CA VAL A 111 -11.36 -6.61 -17.93
C VAL A 111 -11.09 -7.85 -17.08
N SER A 112 -10.46 -7.64 -15.92
CA SER A 112 -10.31 -8.69 -14.93
C SER A 112 -11.65 -9.02 -14.26
N LEU A 113 -11.78 -10.26 -13.74
CA LEU A 113 -12.96 -10.64 -12.97
C LEU A 113 -13.17 -9.79 -11.72
N LYS A 114 -12.07 -9.29 -11.14
CA LYS A 114 -12.09 -8.39 -9.99
C LYS A 114 -12.72 -7.04 -10.36
N THR A 115 -12.24 -6.42 -11.43
CA THR A 115 -12.79 -5.15 -11.95
C THR A 115 -14.27 -5.30 -12.31
N LEU A 116 -14.63 -6.42 -12.95
CA LEU A 116 -16.01 -6.72 -13.29
C LEU A 116 -16.90 -6.83 -12.05
N LYS A 117 -16.43 -7.50 -10.99
CA LYS A 117 -17.16 -7.64 -9.73
C LYS A 117 -17.35 -6.30 -9.01
N GLU A 118 -16.31 -5.46 -9.01
CA GLU A 118 -16.37 -4.11 -8.44
C GLU A 118 -17.40 -3.25 -9.17
N LEU A 119 -17.42 -3.28 -10.50
CA LEU A 119 -18.43 -2.60 -11.31
C LEU A 119 -19.84 -3.18 -11.07
N GLY A 120 -19.95 -4.51 -11.03
CA GLY A 120 -21.22 -5.22 -10.85
C GLY A 120 -21.99 -4.80 -9.60
N VAL A 121 -21.28 -4.59 -8.47
CA VAL A 121 -21.88 -4.10 -7.21
C VAL A 121 -22.46 -2.68 -7.37
N CYS A 122 -21.89 -1.87 -8.25
CA CYS A 122 -22.40 -0.53 -8.55
C CYS A 122 -23.59 -0.54 -9.54
N LEU A 123 -23.81 -1.64 -10.30
CA LEU A 123 -24.82 -1.71 -11.34
C LEU A 123 -26.10 -2.39 -10.89
N VAL A 124 -26.00 -3.52 -10.20
CA VAL A 124 -27.15 -4.31 -9.75
C VAL A 124 -26.93 -4.90 -8.37
N ASP A 125 -27.93 -4.76 -7.53
CA ASP A 125 -27.99 -5.36 -6.21
C ASP A 125 -28.98 -6.54 -6.25
N ILE A 126 -28.46 -7.77 -6.20
CA ILE A 126 -29.29 -9.00 -6.26
C ILE A 126 -29.53 -9.54 -4.86
N HIS A 127 -30.78 -9.70 -4.48
CA HIS A 127 -31.17 -10.30 -3.20
C HIS A 127 -31.82 -11.66 -3.40
N SER A 128 -31.14 -12.70 -2.93
CA SER A 128 -31.64 -14.08 -2.88
C SER A 128 -31.53 -14.64 -1.46
N GLN A 129 -32.19 -15.77 -1.19
CA GLN A 129 -32.17 -16.44 0.13
C GLN A 129 -30.76 -16.72 0.67
N ASN A 130 -29.75 -16.87 -0.19
CA ASN A 130 -28.37 -17.19 0.22
C ASN A 130 -27.52 -15.95 0.58
N GLN A 131 -28.04 -14.73 0.46
CA GLN A 131 -27.29 -13.49 0.72
C GLN A 131 -27.46 -12.91 2.14
N ASN A 132 -28.04 -13.64 3.07
CA ASN A 132 -28.20 -13.23 4.46
C ASN A 132 -26.85 -12.88 5.15
N LEU A 133 -25.73 -13.41 4.65
CA LEU A 133 -24.38 -13.12 5.13
C LEU A 133 -23.96 -11.65 4.90
N VAL A 134 -24.46 -10.99 3.87
CA VAL A 134 -24.12 -9.60 3.54
C VAL A 134 -24.65 -8.63 4.58
N LEU A 135 -25.87 -8.88 5.12
CA LEU A 135 -26.47 -8.06 6.19
C LEU A 135 -25.59 -7.94 7.43
N GLY A 136 -24.75 -8.93 7.66
CA GLY A 136 -23.88 -9.00 8.81
C GLY A 136 -22.50 -8.37 8.60
N SER A 137 -22.13 -8.01 7.36
CA SER A 137 -20.83 -7.42 7.15
C SER A 137 -20.77 -5.98 7.68
N PHE A 138 -19.65 -5.63 8.28
CA PHE A 138 -19.40 -4.29 8.81
C PHE A 138 -19.55 -3.22 7.73
N GLU A 139 -18.96 -3.46 6.58
CA GLU A 139 -18.97 -2.54 5.44
C GLU A 139 -20.38 -2.23 4.96
N TYR A 140 -21.24 -3.25 4.92
CA TYR A 140 -22.63 -3.09 4.52
C TYR A 140 -23.41 -2.27 5.53
N GLN A 141 -23.30 -2.59 6.82
CA GLN A 141 -24.04 -1.92 7.89
C GLN A 141 -23.64 -0.44 8.02
N VAL A 142 -22.33 -0.13 7.95
CA VAL A 142 -21.84 1.24 7.90
C VAL A 142 -22.34 1.95 6.65
N GLY A 143 -22.28 1.29 5.49
CA GLY A 143 -22.76 1.84 4.21
C GLY A 143 -24.22 2.24 4.25
N ILE A 144 -25.10 1.45 4.88
CA ILE A 144 -26.53 1.78 5.07
C ILE A 144 -26.70 3.06 5.89
N VAL A 145 -25.99 3.16 7.04
CA VAL A 145 -26.06 4.34 7.90
C VAL A 145 -25.56 5.57 7.19
N ASP A 146 -24.42 5.48 6.48
CA ASP A 146 -23.81 6.59 5.75
C ASP A 146 -24.67 7.02 4.54
N THR A 147 -25.26 6.08 3.83
CA THR A 147 -26.19 6.37 2.73
C THR A 147 -27.41 7.12 3.23
N TYR A 148 -28.05 6.64 4.31
CA TYR A 148 -29.22 7.30 4.89
C TYR A 148 -28.88 8.69 5.46
N ALA A 149 -27.72 8.84 6.11
CA ALA A 149 -27.24 10.09 6.66
C ALA A 149 -26.65 11.04 5.61
N GLN A 150 -26.52 10.62 4.34
CA GLN A 150 -25.90 11.36 3.24
C GLN A 150 -24.46 11.79 3.57
N ASN A 151 -23.69 10.88 4.16
CA ASN A 151 -22.35 11.12 4.68
C ASN A 151 -21.22 11.10 3.61
N ALA A 152 -21.53 11.01 2.32
CA ALA A 152 -20.51 10.86 1.26
C ALA A 152 -19.39 11.90 1.36
N ALA A 153 -19.71 13.18 1.58
CA ALA A 153 -18.71 14.25 1.71
C ALA A 153 -17.87 14.13 3.00
N LEU A 154 -18.50 13.75 4.12
CA LEU A 154 -17.79 13.53 5.39
C LEU A 154 -16.87 12.32 5.32
N LEU A 155 -17.34 11.24 4.70
CA LEU A 155 -16.56 10.02 4.49
C LEU A 155 -15.35 10.28 3.58
N ALA A 156 -15.53 11.00 2.46
CA ALA A 156 -14.44 11.37 1.56
C ALA A 156 -13.38 12.22 2.28
N LYS A 157 -13.80 13.19 3.09
CA LYS A 157 -12.88 14.00 3.90
C LYS A 157 -12.10 13.15 4.91
N TYR A 158 -12.78 12.22 5.58
CA TYR A 158 -12.15 11.29 6.51
C TYR A 158 -11.13 10.40 5.80
N GLN A 159 -11.50 9.81 4.65
CA GLN A 159 -10.63 8.92 3.88
C GLN A 159 -9.36 9.63 3.37
N LEU A 160 -9.48 10.89 2.95
CA LEU A 160 -8.32 11.70 2.58
C LEU A 160 -7.37 11.91 3.76
N SER A 161 -7.92 12.25 4.94
CA SER A 161 -7.14 12.42 6.17
C SER A 161 -6.53 11.10 6.64
N PHE A 162 -7.25 9.99 6.54
CA PHE A 162 -6.79 8.65 6.88
C PHE A 162 -5.64 8.19 5.99
N LYS A 163 -5.72 8.43 4.68
CA LYS A 163 -4.64 8.12 3.75
C LYS A 163 -3.36 8.87 4.11
N LYS A 164 -3.45 10.18 4.36
CA LYS A 164 -2.29 11.00 4.78
C LYS A 164 -1.66 10.46 6.08
N TYR A 165 -2.50 10.09 7.05
CA TYR A 165 -2.03 9.50 8.31
C TYR A 165 -1.30 8.16 8.09
N GLN A 166 -1.82 7.30 7.22
CA GLN A 166 -1.18 6.01 6.89
C GLN A 166 0.14 6.20 6.12
N ASP A 167 0.19 7.16 5.20
CA ASP A 167 1.39 7.47 4.42
C ASP A 167 2.50 8.00 5.34
N LEU A 168 2.19 8.95 6.26
CA LEU A 168 3.13 9.45 7.26
C LEU A 168 3.60 8.35 8.23
N LYS A 169 2.69 7.49 8.69
CA LYS A 169 3.03 6.36 9.58
C LYS A 169 3.99 5.39 8.92
N LYS A 170 3.78 5.11 7.62
CA LYS A 170 4.65 4.24 6.83
C LYS A 170 6.02 4.87 6.62
N GLU A 171 6.05 6.18 6.29
CA GLU A 171 7.29 6.92 6.09
C GLU A 171 8.12 6.97 7.36
N LEU A 172 7.50 7.34 8.51
CA LEU A 172 8.17 7.34 9.81
C LEU A 172 8.79 5.98 10.14
N LYS A 173 8.03 4.89 9.96
CA LYS A 173 8.53 3.54 10.21
C LYS A 173 9.73 3.20 9.33
N ASN A 174 9.68 3.58 8.04
CA ASN A 174 10.79 3.36 7.11
C ASN A 174 12.05 4.13 7.53
N GLN A 175 11.90 5.40 7.93
CA GLN A 175 13.03 6.22 8.39
C GLN A 175 13.60 5.70 9.73
N GLU A 176 12.76 5.27 10.66
CA GLU A 176 13.22 4.65 11.91
C GLU A 176 14.00 3.33 11.67
N GLU A 177 13.57 2.50 10.69
CA GLU A 177 14.29 1.28 10.33
C GLU A 177 15.65 1.57 9.67
N ILE A 178 15.76 2.63 8.85
CA ILE A 178 17.02 3.09 8.25
C ILE A 178 17.94 3.63 9.35
N ALA A 179 17.46 4.58 10.16
CA ALA A 179 18.24 5.18 11.23
C ALA A 179 18.73 4.17 12.27
N ALA A 180 17.94 3.15 12.59
CA ALA A 180 18.34 2.09 13.51
C ALA A 180 19.53 1.27 12.98
N LYS A 181 19.62 1.04 11.67
CA LYS A 181 20.76 0.36 11.05
C LYS A 181 22.01 1.23 11.03
N GLU A 182 21.85 2.52 10.70
CA GLU A 182 22.98 3.47 10.63
C GLU A 182 23.52 3.81 12.01
N LYS A 183 22.69 3.87 13.04
CA LYS A 183 23.08 4.19 14.42
C LYS A 183 23.94 3.11 15.08
N ALA A 184 23.86 1.86 14.62
CA ALA A 184 24.71 0.78 15.13
C ALA A 184 26.21 1.02 14.88
N ASP A 185 26.56 1.79 13.85
CA ASP A 185 27.93 2.09 13.47
C ASP A 185 28.36 3.52 13.86
N LEU A 186 27.46 4.34 14.43
CA LEU A 186 27.71 5.75 14.70
C LEU A 186 28.89 5.96 15.67
N ASP A 187 28.91 5.24 16.80
CA ASP A 187 29.98 5.36 17.81
C ASP A 187 31.36 5.04 17.21
N TYR A 188 31.39 4.07 16.30
CA TYR A 188 32.62 3.69 15.59
C TYR A 188 33.06 4.77 14.61
N PHE A 189 32.15 5.34 13.83
CA PHE A 189 32.47 6.43 12.90
C PHE A 189 32.91 7.70 13.62
N GLN A 190 32.23 8.07 14.70
CA GLN A 190 32.62 9.23 15.54
C GLN A 190 34.01 9.05 16.13
N PHE A 191 34.30 7.88 16.70
CA PHE A 191 35.62 7.58 17.26
C PHE A 191 36.75 7.67 16.21
N GLN A 192 36.54 7.15 15.01
CA GLN A 192 37.50 7.23 13.92
C GLN A 192 37.68 8.66 13.40
N LEU A 193 36.59 9.41 13.27
CA LEU A 193 36.61 10.81 12.86
C LEU A 193 37.37 11.68 13.85
N GLU A 194 37.13 11.49 15.16
CA GLU A 194 37.80 12.20 16.23
C GLU A 194 39.32 11.96 16.16
N GLN A 195 39.79 10.74 16.01
CA GLN A 195 41.19 10.40 15.86
C GLN A 195 41.86 11.09 14.65
N LEU A 196 41.17 11.14 13.50
CA LEU A 196 41.70 11.80 12.30
C LEU A 196 41.72 13.33 12.47
N ASN A 197 40.74 13.90 13.15
CA ASN A 197 40.67 15.34 13.45
C ASN A 197 41.73 15.81 14.47
N GLU A 198 42.02 15.02 15.52
CA GLU A 198 43.04 15.33 16.50
C GLU A 198 44.44 15.49 15.90
N VAL A 199 44.72 14.73 14.83
CA VAL A 199 46.05 14.75 14.20
C VAL A 199 46.24 15.97 13.29
N ASN A 200 45.17 16.67 12.88
CA ASN A 200 45.24 17.85 12.01
C ASN A 200 46.15 17.63 10.78
N LEU A 201 45.79 16.65 9.96
CA LEU A 201 46.55 16.29 8.77
C LEU A 201 46.58 17.43 7.74
N VAL A 202 47.74 17.64 7.12
CA VAL A 202 47.97 18.66 6.09
C VAL A 202 48.41 17.99 4.80
N GLU A 203 47.85 18.42 3.69
CA GLU A 203 48.17 17.90 2.36
C GLU A 203 49.65 18.09 2.02
N GLY A 204 50.34 17.02 1.63
CA GLY A 204 51.78 17.05 1.26
C GLY A 204 52.73 17.01 2.44
N GLU A 205 52.30 17.16 3.72
CA GLU A 205 53.19 17.23 4.90
C GLU A 205 54.10 16.01 5.03
N GLN A 206 53.62 14.82 4.70
CA GLN A 206 54.40 13.59 4.82
C GLN A 206 55.67 13.64 3.95
N LYS A 207 55.50 13.99 2.68
CA LYS A 207 56.62 14.06 1.74
C LYS A 207 57.63 15.12 2.12
N GLU A 208 57.15 16.29 2.54
CA GLU A 208 58.05 17.39 3.00
C GLU A 208 58.85 16.95 4.22
N MET A 209 58.22 16.27 5.17
CA MET A 209 58.87 15.77 6.37
C MET A 209 59.85 14.63 6.11
N GLU A 210 59.52 13.71 5.19
CA GLU A 210 60.43 12.64 4.75
C GLU A 210 61.70 13.20 4.07
N GLU A 211 61.56 14.19 3.18
CA GLU A 211 62.68 14.88 2.50
C GLU A 211 63.55 15.67 3.50
N GLU A 212 62.89 16.35 4.47
CA GLU A 212 63.62 17.09 5.52
C GLU A 212 64.38 16.14 6.43
N LEU A 213 63.76 15.03 6.86
CA LEU A 213 64.36 14.00 7.71
C LEU A 213 65.58 13.34 7.02
N GLU A 214 65.49 13.02 5.73
CA GLU A 214 66.59 12.48 4.94
C GLU A 214 67.77 13.45 4.92
N THR A 215 67.52 14.75 4.69
CA THR A 215 68.54 15.81 4.71
C THR A 215 69.23 15.93 6.06
N LEU A 216 68.43 15.91 7.16
CA LEU A 216 68.98 16.03 8.54
C LEU A 216 69.77 14.76 8.93
N ASN A 217 69.38 13.58 8.52
CA ASN A 217 70.11 12.33 8.77
C ASN A 217 71.47 12.33 8.03
N HIS A 218 71.52 12.83 6.79
CA HIS A 218 72.76 13.01 6.08
C HIS A 218 73.68 14.06 6.76
N ALA A 219 73.10 15.13 7.32
CA ALA A 219 73.85 16.09 8.09
C ALA A 219 74.46 15.48 9.35
N GLU A 220 73.74 14.58 10.05
CA GLU A 220 74.26 13.82 11.22
C GLU A 220 75.43 12.93 10.82
N GLU A 221 75.30 12.13 9.73
CA GLU A 221 76.38 11.27 9.25
C GLU A 221 77.62 12.03 8.86
N ILE A 222 77.47 13.19 8.15
CA ILE A 222 78.56 14.07 7.78
C ILE A 222 79.25 14.62 9.02
N LYS A 223 78.50 15.16 9.98
CA LYS A 223 79.02 15.73 11.20
C LYS A 223 79.80 14.71 12.04
N SER A 224 79.23 13.51 12.18
CA SER A 224 79.87 12.39 12.88
C SER A 224 81.18 11.96 12.20
N GLY A 225 81.15 11.87 10.86
CA GLY A 225 82.35 11.52 10.09
C GLY A 225 83.44 12.57 10.19
N LEU A 226 83.10 13.87 10.07
CA LEU A 226 84.06 14.99 10.24
C LEU A 226 84.65 15.02 11.64
N TYR A 227 83.79 14.85 12.69
CA TYR A 227 84.26 14.83 14.09
C TYR A 227 85.19 13.64 14.37
N GLN A 228 84.87 12.46 13.90
CA GLN A 228 85.74 11.28 14.04
C GLN A 228 87.09 11.47 13.34
N ALA A 229 87.09 12.00 12.10
CA ALA A 229 88.30 12.28 11.36
C ALA A 229 89.21 13.33 12.10
N TYR A 230 88.62 14.43 12.56
CA TYR A 230 89.27 15.44 13.39
C TYR A 230 89.87 14.84 14.67
N GLY A 231 89.10 14.01 15.39
CA GLY A 231 89.51 13.33 16.60
C GLY A 231 90.74 12.45 16.37
N PHE A 232 90.78 11.65 15.31
CA PHE A 232 91.97 10.86 14.97
C PHE A 232 93.20 11.71 14.64
N LEU A 233 93.01 12.84 13.97
CA LEU A 233 94.15 13.71 13.60
C LEU A 233 94.66 14.54 14.73
N SER A 234 93.82 15.12 15.62
CA SER A 234 94.13 16.20 16.51
C SER A 234 93.90 15.92 17.99
N GLU A 235 93.01 15.01 18.37
CA GLU A 235 92.66 14.83 19.79
C GLU A 235 93.44 13.67 20.44
N GLY A 236 93.94 13.96 21.64
CA GLY A 236 94.65 13.00 22.49
C GLY A 236 96.17 12.84 22.24
N GLU A 237 96.82 12.22 23.22
CA GLU A 237 98.26 11.99 23.14
C GLU A 237 98.64 11.02 21.99
N SER A 238 97.75 10.20 21.52
CA SER A 238 97.92 9.22 20.43
C SER A 238 97.48 9.78 19.06
N SER A 239 97.13 11.07 18.96
CA SER A 239 96.76 11.69 17.67
C SER A 239 97.86 11.62 16.64
N VAL A 240 97.47 11.53 15.35
CA VAL A 240 98.47 11.43 14.24
C VAL A 240 99.40 12.66 14.29
N ILE A 241 98.89 13.87 14.52
CA ILE A 241 99.68 15.11 14.66
C ILE A 241 100.65 14.98 15.81
N SER A 242 100.23 14.43 16.99
CA SER A 242 101.12 14.24 18.14
C SER A 242 102.24 13.26 17.80
N GLN A 243 101.89 12.10 17.17
CA GLN A 243 102.92 11.10 16.82
C GLN A 243 103.89 11.60 15.76
N ILE A 244 103.45 12.38 14.78
CA ILE A 244 104.34 12.98 13.80
C ILE A 244 105.25 14.04 14.48
N LYS A 245 104.81 14.84 15.44
CA LYS A 245 105.58 15.76 16.23
C LYS A 245 106.67 15.04 16.98
N GLU A 246 106.35 13.91 17.63
CA GLU A 246 107.31 13.06 18.31
C GLU A 246 108.38 12.47 17.34
N ALA A 247 107.92 11.94 16.17
CA ALA A 247 108.82 11.41 15.13
C ALA A 247 109.75 12.50 14.64
N ARG A 248 109.24 13.71 14.35
CA ARG A 248 110.03 14.89 13.93
C ARG A 248 111.05 15.26 15.00
N SER A 249 110.62 15.27 16.30
CA SER A 249 111.57 15.58 17.38
C SER A 249 112.70 14.51 17.53
N ALA A 250 112.37 13.23 17.30
CA ALA A 250 113.38 12.17 17.25
C ALA A 250 114.41 12.34 16.16
N ILE A 251 113.94 12.68 14.94
CA ILE A 251 114.87 12.93 13.77
C ILE A 251 115.69 14.22 13.96
N SER A 252 115.10 15.27 14.54
CA SER A 252 115.79 16.49 14.86
C SER A 252 117.03 16.28 15.74
N LYS A 253 117.08 15.30 16.62
CA LYS A 253 118.19 14.94 17.51
C LYS A 253 119.39 14.36 16.77
N ILE A 254 119.19 13.81 15.59
CA ILE A 254 120.24 13.18 14.76
C ILE A 254 120.61 14.03 13.54
N GLN A 255 120.05 15.25 13.37
CA GLN A 255 120.51 16.23 12.36
C GLN A 255 121.96 16.63 12.62
N GLY A 256 122.74 16.77 11.55
CA GLY A 256 124.22 17.06 11.60
C GLY A 256 125.08 15.83 11.88
N VAL A 257 124.48 14.66 12.24
CA VAL A 257 125.20 13.39 12.47
C VAL A 257 124.91 12.40 11.34
N PHE A 258 123.67 12.38 10.77
CA PHE A 258 123.22 11.50 9.70
C PHE A 258 122.80 12.28 8.45
N THR A 259 123.46 12.06 7.34
CA THR A 259 123.40 12.90 6.12
C THR A 259 121.97 12.98 5.56
N GLU A 260 121.10 12.00 5.77
CA GLU A 260 119.73 11.93 5.23
C GLU A 260 118.71 12.51 6.26
N ALA A 261 119.07 12.82 7.46
CA ALA A 261 118.20 13.27 8.51
C ALA A 261 117.47 14.58 8.19
N ASP A 262 118.17 15.53 7.51
CA ASP A 262 117.54 16.79 7.03
C ASP A 262 116.37 16.55 6.10
N SER A 263 116.57 15.64 5.13
CA SER A 263 115.49 15.27 4.19
C SER A 263 114.31 14.63 4.90
N TYR A 264 114.54 13.76 5.92
CA TYR A 264 113.49 13.16 6.67
C TYR A 264 112.76 14.16 7.57
N PHE A 265 113.48 15.11 8.20
CA PHE A 265 112.96 16.18 8.97
C PHE A 265 112.04 17.09 8.14
N GLU A 266 112.46 17.57 6.99
CA GLU A 266 111.68 18.39 6.01
C GLU A 266 110.40 17.69 5.60
N ARG A 267 110.46 16.42 5.31
CA ARG A 267 109.28 15.62 4.97
C ARG A 267 108.29 15.47 6.10
N LEU A 268 108.74 15.18 7.31
CA LEU A 268 107.93 15.11 8.46
C LEU A 268 107.33 16.47 8.86
N ASP A 269 108.09 17.57 8.67
CA ASP A 269 107.65 18.95 8.95
C ASP A 269 106.56 19.36 7.92
N SER A 270 106.73 19.05 6.63
CA SER A 270 105.77 19.30 5.60
C SER A 270 104.47 18.51 5.87
N SER A 271 104.62 17.21 6.22
CA SER A 271 103.44 16.37 6.60
C SER A 271 102.70 16.87 7.80
N LEU A 272 103.45 17.41 8.81
CA LEU A 272 102.86 17.98 10.02
C LEU A 272 102.04 19.23 9.69
N ILE A 273 102.58 20.14 8.84
CA ILE A 273 101.88 21.37 8.43
C ILE A 273 100.56 20.98 7.69
N GLU A 274 100.65 20.09 6.72
CA GLU A 274 99.49 19.61 5.91
C GLU A 274 98.40 18.97 6.81
N LEU A 275 98.79 18.09 7.71
CA LEU A 275 97.82 17.49 8.66
C LEU A 275 97.20 18.45 9.66
N GLN A 276 97.97 19.51 10.10
CA GLN A 276 97.40 20.56 10.93
C GLN A 276 96.41 21.42 10.17
N ASP A 277 96.68 21.75 8.89
CA ASP A 277 95.77 22.50 8.05
C ASP A 277 94.49 21.70 7.79
N LEU A 278 94.61 20.40 7.38
CA LEU A 278 93.51 19.52 7.18
C LEU A 278 92.64 19.35 8.43
N SER A 279 93.31 19.24 9.61
CA SER A 279 92.56 19.15 10.88
C SER A 279 91.75 20.43 11.16
N GLN A 280 92.26 21.61 10.86
CA GLN A 280 91.53 22.88 10.99
C GLN A 280 90.41 23.00 9.99
N GLU A 281 90.61 22.51 8.78
CA GLU A 281 89.58 22.50 7.78
C GLU A 281 88.40 21.54 8.12
N LEU A 282 88.72 20.34 8.65
CA LEU A 282 87.70 19.39 9.17
C LEU A 282 86.90 19.98 10.33
N ASP A 283 87.59 20.69 11.29
CA ASP A 283 86.93 21.32 12.43
C ASP A 283 85.97 22.43 11.95
N ARG A 284 86.43 23.31 11.07
CA ARG A 284 85.58 24.35 10.46
C ARG A 284 84.42 23.77 9.72
N SER A 285 84.61 22.71 8.94
CA SER A 285 83.54 22.04 8.20
C SER A 285 82.54 21.42 9.15
N ASN A 286 82.98 20.83 10.27
CA ASN A 286 82.09 20.27 11.31
C ASN A 286 81.25 21.32 12.00
N GLU A 287 81.79 22.56 12.22
CA GLU A 287 81.00 23.67 12.79
C GLU A 287 79.98 24.24 11.83
N LEU A 288 80.20 24.17 10.52
CA LEU A 288 79.28 24.66 9.47
C LEU A 288 78.09 23.74 9.21
N VAL A 289 78.16 22.45 9.59
CA VAL A 289 77.04 21.52 9.44
C VAL A 289 76.03 21.74 10.56
N GLU A 290 74.88 22.35 10.22
CA GLU A 290 73.74 22.50 11.14
C GLU A 290 73.12 21.14 11.41
N PHE A 291 72.93 20.81 12.68
CA PHE A 291 72.33 19.55 13.14
C PHE A 291 71.42 19.82 14.33
N ASP A 292 70.10 19.48 14.18
CA ASP A 292 69.07 19.69 15.20
C ASP A 292 68.40 18.38 15.57
N ASN A 293 68.83 17.77 16.68
CA ASN A 293 68.24 16.57 17.26
C ASN A 293 66.77 16.75 17.60
N GLY A 294 66.36 17.92 18.09
CA GLY A 294 64.97 18.17 18.51
C GLY A 294 64.04 18.15 17.29
N ARG A 295 64.55 18.63 16.16
CA ARG A 295 63.78 18.61 14.89
C ARG A 295 63.63 17.19 14.34
N ILE A 296 64.68 16.38 14.41
CA ILE A 296 64.66 14.96 14.00
C ILE A 296 63.66 14.19 14.85
N ASP A 297 63.68 14.33 16.16
CA ASP A 297 62.75 13.67 17.07
C ASP A 297 61.30 14.08 16.77
N PHE A 298 61.05 15.37 16.55
CA PHE A 298 59.73 15.87 16.17
C PHE A 298 59.24 15.26 14.85
N LEU A 299 60.06 15.23 13.81
CA LEU A 299 59.72 14.68 12.52
C LEU A 299 59.40 13.19 12.61
N ASN A 300 60.25 12.44 13.34
CA ASN A 300 60.00 11.01 13.57
C ASN A 300 58.67 10.76 14.29
N GLN A 301 58.38 11.48 15.39
CA GLN A 301 57.11 11.33 16.11
C GLN A 301 55.90 11.68 15.25
N ARG A 302 55.99 12.72 14.42
CA ARG A 302 54.91 13.13 13.50
C ARG A 302 54.69 12.11 12.42
N LEU A 303 55.75 11.63 11.76
CA LEU A 303 55.71 10.59 10.75
C LEU A 303 55.19 9.25 11.32
N ASP A 304 55.64 8.84 12.52
CA ASP A 304 55.12 7.65 13.18
C ASP A 304 53.62 7.72 13.43
N THR A 305 53.10 8.91 13.78
CA THR A 305 51.67 9.14 13.97
C THR A 305 50.94 8.97 12.64
N ILE A 306 51.45 9.54 11.55
CA ILE A 306 50.87 9.41 10.19
C ILE A 306 50.88 7.97 9.74
N TYR A 307 52.03 7.27 9.83
CA TYR A 307 52.16 5.87 9.43
C TYR A 307 51.24 4.93 10.22
N SER A 308 51.09 5.19 11.52
CA SER A 308 50.16 4.43 12.39
C SER A 308 48.71 4.56 11.90
N LEU A 309 48.29 5.78 11.49
CA LEU A 309 46.96 6.03 10.93
C LEU A 309 46.80 5.38 9.55
N GLN A 310 47.82 5.48 8.67
CA GLN A 310 47.82 4.83 7.36
C GLN A 310 47.70 3.32 7.50
N GLN A 311 48.46 2.71 8.38
CA GLN A 311 48.35 1.27 8.63
C GLN A 311 46.97 0.85 9.15
N LYS A 312 46.42 1.65 10.10
CA LYS A 312 45.08 1.41 10.67
C LYS A 312 44.00 1.47 9.60
N HIS A 313 44.06 2.45 8.73
CA HIS A 313 43.06 2.70 7.67
C HIS A 313 43.39 1.99 6.35
N ARG A 314 44.57 1.32 6.26
CA ARG A 314 45.06 0.59 5.07
C ARG A 314 45.18 1.47 3.84
N VAL A 315 45.79 2.62 4.01
CA VAL A 315 46.04 3.61 2.94
C VAL A 315 47.51 3.99 2.95
N ASP A 316 47.99 4.58 1.86
CA ASP A 316 49.41 4.82 1.64
C ASP A 316 49.75 6.33 1.63
N SER A 317 48.76 7.23 1.74
CA SER A 317 49.00 8.69 1.70
C SER A 317 48.15 9.46 2.73
N VAL A 318 48.57 10.70 3.04
CA VAL A 318 47.84 11.64 3.89
C VAL A 318 46.56 12.08 3.21
N GLU A 319 46.56 12.24 1.90
CA GLU A 319 45.41 12.63 1.08
C GLU A 319 44.29 11.58 1.19
N GLU A 320 44.63 10.29 1.18
CA GLU A 320 43.67 9.20 1.40
C GLU A 320 43.09 9.20 2.81
N LEU A 321 43.91 9.50 3.85
CA LEU A 321 43.41 9.67 5.22
C LEU A 321 42.45 10.85 5.32
N MET A 322 42.72 11.98 4.65
CA MET A 322 41.83 13.14 4.60
C MET A 322 40.51 12.78 3.89
N GLN A 323 40.56 11.99 2.83
CA GLN A 323 39.38 11.52 2.13
C GLN A 323 38.50 10.61 3.01
N ILE A 324 39.12 9.71 3.78
CA ILE A 324 38.41 8.89 4.78
C ILE A 324 37.77 9.78 5.87
N ARG A 325 38.46 10.81 6.34
CA ARG A 325 37.92 11.78 7.30
C ARG A 325 36.66 12.45 6.76
N ASP A 326 36.69 12.95 5.53
CA ASP A 326 35.57 13.65 4.89
C ASP A 326 34.39 12.69 4.63
N ASP A 327 34.65 11.44 4.27
CA ASP A 327 33.63 10.39 4.15
C ASP A 327 32.97 10.05 5.49
N LEU A 328 33.75 9.96 6.56
CA LEU A 328 33.24 9.73 7.92
C LEU A 328 32.40 10.92 8.43
N GLU A 329 32.85 12.15 8.19
CA GLU A 329 32.09 13.37 8.52
C GLU A 329 30.75 13.40 7.79
N GLY A 330 30.73 13.04 6.49
CA GLY A 330 29.51 12.91 5.71
C GLY A 330 28.56 11.84 6.23
N LYS A 331 29.06 10.71 6.74
CA LYS A 331 28.25 9.65 7.35
C LYS A 331 27.65 10.10 8.70
N VAL A 332 28.44 10.68 9.56
CA VAL A 332 27.98 11.21 10.86
C VAL A 332 26.91 12.28 10.66
N GLY A 333 27.13 13.25 9.76
CA GLY A 333 26.16 14.31 9.45
C GLY A 333 24.84 13.78 8.86
N LYS A 334 24.87 12.71 8.07
CA LYS A 334 23.64 12.06 7.57
C LYS A 334 22.81 11.44 8.70
N ILE A 335 23.46 10.79 9.67
CA ILE A 335 22.77 10.17 10.81
C ILE A 335 22.10 11.23 11.68
N GLU A 336 22.79 12.34 11.96
CA GLU A 336 22.24 13.45 12.74
C GLU A 336 21.03 14.10 12.02
N SER A 337 21.11 14.31 10.70
CA SER A 337 19.99 14.83 9.91
C SER A 337 18.79 13.87 9.83
N SER A 338 19.03 12.54 9.93
CA SER A 338 17.97 11.53 9.98
C SER A 338 17.18 11.61 11.30
N ASP A 339 17.82 11.86 12.42
CA ASP A 339 17.16 12.02 13.72
C ASP A 339 16.25 13.28 13.73
N GLU A 340 16.67 14.39 13.11
CA GLU A 340 15.84 15.59 12.93
C GLU A 340 14.61 15.32 12.04
N LEU A 341 14.80 14.59 10.94
CA LEU A 341 13.70 14.21 10.05
C LEU A 341 12.68 13.30 10.75
N ILE A 342 13.15 12.35 11.56
CA ILE A 342 12.28 11.47 12.35
C ILE A 342 11.44 12.26 13.35
N GLU A 343 12.01 13.26 14.01
CA GLU A 343 11.30 14.11 14.96
C GLU A 343 10.23 14.96 14.26
N ASP A 344 10.56 15.55 13.11
CA ASP A 344 9.61 16.29 12.29
C ASP A 344 8.46 15.39 11.80
N LEU A 345 8.75 14.18 11.33
CA LEU A 345 7.72 13.20 10.93
C LEU A 345 6.81 12.79 12.10
N LYS A 346 7.32 12.67 13.33
CA LYS A 346 6.52 12.40 14.54
C LYS A 346 5.59 13.56 14.87
N GLU A 347 6.07 14.79 14.75
CA GLU A 347 5.26 15.98 14.95
C GLU A 347 4.14 16.07 13.90
N GLN A 348 4.47 15.87 12.61
CA GLN A 348 3.50 15.83 11.52
C GLN A 348 2.45 14.71 11.73
N LEU A 349 2.88 13.50 12.13
CA LEU A 349 1.99 12.38 12.42
C LEU A 349 1.02 12.70 13.56
N THR A 350 1.53 13.35 14.61
CA THR A 350 0.71 13.78 15.76
C THR A 350 -0.32 14.82 15.33
N GLY A 351 0.08 15.81 14.57
CA GLY A 351 -0.82 16.82 14.00
C GLY A 351 -1.89 16.19 13.09
N GLN A 352 -1.47 15.29 12.19
CA GLN A 352 -2.38 14.59 11.29
C GLN A 352 -3.36 13.66 12.03
N LYS A 353 -2.94 13.04 13.15
CA LYS A 353 -3.82 12.24 14.02
C LYS A 353 -4.93 13.08 14.63
N VAL A 354 -4.66 14.30 15.05
CA VAL A 354 -5.66 15.24 15.57
C VAL A 354 -6.69 15.63 14.49
N GLU A 355 -6.22 15.90 13.28
CA GLU A 355 -7.09 16.20 12.13
C GLU A 355 -7.98 15.00 11.77
N LEU A 356 -7.40 13.79 11.74
CA LEU A 356 -8.12 12.55 11.48
C LEU A 356 -9.18 12.29 12.56
N GLN A 357 -8.85 12.52 13.84
CA GLN A 357 -9.79 12.37 14.95
C GLN A 357 -10.99 13.33 14.80
N LYS A 358 -10.75 14.59 14.43
CA LYS A 358 -11.84 15.56 14.18
C LYS A 358 -12.73 15.11 13.03
N ALA A 359 -12.15 14.58 11.96
CA ALA A 359 -12.92 14.06 10.84
C ALA A 359 -13.75 12.83 11.24
N ALA A 360 -13.17 11.91 12.03
CA ALA A 360 -13.85 10.75 12.60
C ALA A 360 -15.02 11.13 13.51
N ASP A 361 -14.80 12.09 14.40
CA ASP A 361 -15.85 12.56 15.32
C ASP A 361 -17.03 13.19 14.58
N ASN A 362 -16.76 13.97 13.53
CA ASN A 362 -17.81 14.56 12.70
C ASN A 362 -18.63 13.48 11.99
N LEU A 363 -17.98 12.46 11.44
CA LEU A 363 -18.64 11.32 10.80
C LEU A 363 -19.46 10.51 11.81
N SER A 364 -18.89 10.19 12.96
CA SER A 364 -19.54 9.48 14.07
C SER A 364 -20.79 10.23 14.58
N ASN A 365 -20.68 11.53 14.77
CA ASN A 365 -21.81 12.36 15.21
C ASN A 365 -22.95 12.39 14.19
N SER A 366 -22.64 12.44 12.90
CA SER A 366 -23.65 12.37 11.82
C SER A 366 -24.36 11.02 11.84
N ARG A 367 -23.61 9.92 11.96
CA ARG A 367 -24.14 8.56 12.07
C ARG A 367 -25.09 8.44 13.28
N LYS A 368 -24.62 8.83 14.46
CA LYS A 368 -25.41 8.77 15.72
C LYS A 368 -26.71 9.56 15.63
N LYS A 369 -26.71 10.73 14.98
CA LYS A 369 -27.92 11.56 14.77
C LYS A 369 -28.94 10.87 13.86
N SER A 370 -28.52 10.05 12.92
CA SER A 370 -29.41 9.35 11.99
C SER A 370 -30.04 8.08 12.59
N VAL A 371 -29.38 7.43 13.57
CA VAL A 371 -29.80 6.16 14.17
C VAL A 371 -31.28 6.14 14.65
N PRO A 372 -31.79 7.10 15.42
CA PRO A 372 -33.16 7.02 15.91
C PRO A 372 -34.22 7.00 14.79
N LYS A 373 -33.92 7.71 13.67
CA LYS A 373 -34.82 7.73 12.51
C LYS A 373 -34.76 6.40 11.76
N ILE A 374 -33.54 5.86 11.55
CA ILE A 374 -33.34 4.53 10.95
C ILE A 374 -34.09 3.46 11.71
N GLU A 375 -33.91 3.37 13.03
CA GLU A 375 -34.57 2.39 13.87
C GLU A 375 -36.08 2.51 13.79
N LYS A 376 -36.63 3.73 13.96
CA LYS A 376 -38.05 3.98 13.87
C LYS A 376 -38.66 3.58 12.53
N THR A 377 -38.00 3.93 11.43
CA THR A 377 -38.50 3.63 10.09
C THR A 377 -38.48 2.13 9.84
N ILE A 378 -37.36 1.44 10.13
CA ILE A 378 -37.25 -0.01 9.94
C ILE A 378 -38.29 -0.75 10.77
N VAL A 379 -38.47 -0.40 12.07
CA VAL A 379 -39.47 -1.04 12.92
C VAL A 379 -40.88 -0.81 12.38
N SER A 380 -41.21 0.40 11.94
CA SER A 380 -42.54 0.66 11.36
C SER A 380 -42.83 -0.17 10.10
N GLN A 381 -41.81 -0.36 9.23
CA GLN A 381 -41.93 -1.19 8.04
C GLN A 381 -42.06 -2.68 8.38
N LEU A 382 -41.30 -3.17 9.37
CA LEU A 382 -41.37 -4.56 9.83
C LEU A 382 -42.76 -4.90 10.41
N ILE A 383 -43.35 -3.97 11.15
CA ILE A 383 -44.74 -4.14 11.66
C ILE A 383 -45.73 -4.28 10.50
N LEU A 384 -45.61 -3.42 9.47
CA LEU A 384 -46.44 -3.51 8.26
C LEU A 384 -46.24 -4.85 7.52
N LEU A 385 -45.02 -5.38 7.55
CA LEU A 385 -44.65 -6.66 6.94
C LEU A 385 -44.94 -7.87 7.82
N GLY A 386 -45.81 -7.73 8.84
CA GLY A 386 -46.29 -8.83 9.65
C GLY A 386 -45.33 -9.28 10.75
N ILE A 387 -44.44 -8.41 11.23
CA ILE A 387 -43.63 -8.64 12.45
C ILE A 387 -44.02 -7.61 13.51
N PRO A 388 -45.15 -7.80 14.20
CA PRO A 388 -45.72 -6.76 15.08
C PRO A 388 -44.88 -6.47 16.32
N ASN A 389 -44.00 -7.39 16.71
CA ASN A 389 -43.13 -7.25 17.89
C ASN A 389 -41.65 -7.03 17.47
N ALA A 390 -41.42 -6.58 16.23
CA ALA A 390 -40.07 -6.30 15.75
C ALA A 390 -39.35 -5.28 16.62
N ASN A 391 -38.15 -5.60 17.02
CA ASN A 391 -37.24 -4.68 17.68
C ASN A 391 -35.94 -4.65 16.87
N PHE A 392 -35.53 -3.44 16.44
CA PHE A 392 -34.32 -3.22 15.65
C PHE A 392 -33.50 -2.11 16.29
N ARG A 393 -32.23 -2.34 16.47
CA ARG A 393 -31.30 -1.38 17.06
C ARG A 393 -30.01 -1.28 16.22
N VAL A 394 -29.50 -0.07 16.11
CA VAL A 394 -28.22 0.22 15.51
C VAL A 394 -27.25 0.60 16.63
N GLN A 395 -26.37 -0.31 16.98
CA GLN A 395 -25.34 -0.06 17.98
C GLN A 395 -24.12 0.54 17.31
N ILE A 396 -23.69 1.74 17.76
CA ILE A 396 -22.47 2.40 17.34
C ILE A 396 -21.53 2.45 18.53
N SER A 397 -20.38 1.81 18.44
CA SER A 397 -19.29 1.87 19.42
C SER A 397 -18.02 2.38 18.76
N ASN A 398 -17.17 3.04 19.53
CA ASN A 398 -15.90 3.51 19.01
C ASN A 398 -14.94 2.31 18.81
N SER A 399 -14.22 2.32 17.70
CA SER A 399 -13.08 1.42 17.48
C SER A 399 -11.83 2.03 18.12
N GLU A 400 -10.95 1.18 18.64
CA GLU A 400 -9.65 1.60 19.17
C GLU A 400 -8.70 2.09 18.05
N GLU A 401 -8.94 1.65 16.82
CA GLU A 401 -8.12 1.99 15.67
C GLU A 401 -8.94 2.68 14.58
N PHE A 402 -8.28 3.61 13.87
CA PHE A 402 -8.84 4.19 12.66
C PHE A 402 -8.87 3.17 11.53
N GLN A 403 -10.01 3.06 10.86
CA GLN A 403 -10.23 2.17 9.71
C GLN A 403 -10.62 2.98 8.48
N GLN A 404 -10.63 2.37 7.30
CA GLN A 404 -10.93 3.05 6.04
C GLN A 404 -12.33 3.71 6.01
N LEU A 405 -13.29 3.16 6.75
CA LEU A 405 -14.68 3.64 6.81
C LEU A 405 -15.00 4.45 8.08
N GLY A 406 -14.00 4.83 8.87
CA GLY A 406 -14.22 5.59 10.10
C GLY A 406 -13.60 4.93 11.33
N ALA A 407 -13.87 5.51 12.49
CA ALA A 407 -13.47 4.99 13.80
C ALA A 407 -14.65 4.38 14.57
N ASP A 408 -15.79 4.12 13.91
CA ASP A 408 -16.96 3.51 14.51
C ASP A 408 -17.06 2.03 14.12
N LYS A 409 -17.49 1.20 15.07
CA LYS A 409 -18.03 -0.13 14.81
C LYS A 409 -19.54 -0.03 14.83
N VAL A 410 -20.19 -0.29 13.69
CA VAL A 410 -21.64 -0.31 13.55
C VAL A 410 -22.12 -1.75 13.55
N THR A 411 -23.11 -2.08 14.39
CA THR A 411 -23.69 -3.41 14.50
C THR A 411 -25.20 -3.33 14.53
N PHE A 412 -25.86 -4.05 13.61
CA PHE A 412 -27.32 -4.16 13.59
C PHE A 412 -27.79 -5.31 14.47
N LEU A 413 -28.65 -4.99 15.39
CA LEU A 413 -29.29 -5.94 16.31
C LEU A 413 -30.77 -6.04 15.98
N PHE A 414 -31.30 -7.26 15.96
CA PHE A 414 -32.68 -7.52 15.60
C PHE A 414 -33.31 -8.60 16.49
N SER A 415 -34.61 -8.45 16.79
CA SER A 415 -35.46 -9.47 17.36
C SER A 415 -36.85 -9.37 16.77
N ALA A 416 -37.42 -10.49 16.32
CA ALA A 416 -38.80 -10.56 15.82
C ALA A 416 -39.85 -10.75 16.94
N ASN A 417 -39.43 -11.19 18.12
CA ASN A 417 -40.31 -11.62 19.21
C ASN A 417 -40.29 -10.65 20.40
N LYS A 418 -41.43 -10.47 21.06
CA LYS A 418 -41.59 -9.55 22.20
C LYS A 418 -40.63 -9.82 23.37
N ASN A 419 -40.32 -11.10 23.61
CA ASN A 419 -39.46 -11.55 24.71
C ASN A 419 -38.09 -12.07 24.21
N GLY A 420 -37.78 -11.89 22.93
CA GLY A 420 -36.51 -12.30 22.35
C GLY A 420 -35.39 -11.33 22.73
N SER A 421 -34.19 -11.86 22.98
CA SER A 421 -32.98 -11.05 23.07
C SER A 421 -32.68 -10.39 21.73
N LEU A 422 -32.17 -9.17 21.77
CA LEU A 422 -31.61 -8.55 20.59
C LEU A 422 -30.30 -9.28 20.23
N GLU A 423 -30.26 -9.87 19.05
CA GLU A 423 -29.10 -10.58 18.52
C GLU A 423 -28.57 -9.90 17.28
N GLU A 424 -27.29 -10.08 17.01
CA GLU A 424 -26.72 -9.63 15.74
C GLU A 424 -27.47 -10.24 14.57
N VAL A 425 -27.76 -9.45 13.55
CA VAL A 425 -28.57 -9.89 12.41
C VAL A 425 -28.02 -11.18 11.75
N GLN A 426 -26.72 -11.40 11.82
CA GLN A 426 -26.08 -12.64 11.33
C GLN A 426 -26.54 -13.91 12.03
N ARG A 427 -26.98 -13.81 13.27
CA ARG A 427 -27.37 -14.95 14.13
C ARG A 427 -28.87 -15.27 14.09
N VAL A 428 -29.63 -14.45 13.37
CA VAL A 428 -31.07 -14.65 13.23
C VAL A 428 -31.37 -15.84 12.33
N ALA A 429 -32.06 -16.85 12.85
CA ALA A 429 -32.27 -18.14 12.20
C ALA A 429 -33.38 -18.16 11.12
N SER A 430 -34.32 -17.19 11.13
CA SER A 430 -35.49 -17.19 10.23
C SER A 430 -35.22 -16.47 8.92
N GLY A 431 -35.11 -17.21 7.81
CA GLY A 431 -34.91 -16.65 6.47
C GLY A 431 -36.01 -15.66 6.05
N GLY A 432 -37.27 -15.93 6.35
CA GLY A 432 -38.36 -15.02 6.01
C GLY A 432 -38.36 -13.71 6.79
N GLU A 433 -37.91 -13.72 8.07
CA GLU A 433 -37.74 -12.49 8.87
C GLU A 433 -36.60 -11.64 8.36
N LEU A 434 -35.47 -12.27 7.99
CA LEU A 434 -34.32 -11.59 7.40
C LEU A 434 -34.65 -10.98 6.02
N SER A 435 -35.44 -11.68 5.19
CA SER A 435 -35.86 -11.14 3.88
C SER A 435 -36.72 -9.87 4.06
N ARG A 436 -37.63 -9.87 5.03
CA ARG A 436 -38.47 -8.68 5.36
C ARG A 436 -37.64 -7.55 5.98
N LEU A 437 -36.67 -7.87 6.82
CA LEU A 437 -35.71 -6.87 7.35
C LEU A 437 -34.91 -6.27 6.20
N MET A 438 -34.39 -7.09 5.27
CA MET A 438 -33.67 -6.63 4.11
C MET A 438 -34.50 -5.71 3.23
N LEU A 439 -35.76 -6.10 2.92
CA LEU A 439 -36.68 -5.25 2.19
C LEU A 439 -36.89 -3.90 2.88
N SER A 440 -37.06 -3.91 4.22
CA SER A 440 -37.23 -2.68 5.01
C SER A 440 -35.98 -1.78 4.95
N ILE A 441 -34.78 -2.35 5.00
CA ILE A 441 -33.52 -1.62 4.86
C ILE A 441 -33.39 -1.02 3.47
N LYS A 442 -33.69 -1.79 2.41
CA LYS A 442 -33.62 -1.30 1.02
C LYS A 442 -34.65 -0.21 0.74
N TYR A 443 -35.85 -0.36 1.29
CA TYR A 443 -36.85 0.70 1.26
C TYR A 443 -36.36 2.00 1.92
N LEU A 444 -35.73 1.89 3.08
CA LEU A 444 -35.17 3.03 3.81
C LEU A 444 -34.18 3.85 2.96
N ILE A 445 -33.28 3.16 2.23
CA ILE A 445 -32.23 3.84 1.45
C ILE A 445 -32.64 4.19 0.03
N SER A 446 -33.73 3.64 -0.48
CA SER A 446 -34.19 3.88 -1.86
C SER A 446 -34.52 5.34 -2.18
N SER A 447 -34.86 6.13 -1.15
CA SER A 447 -35.14 7.58 -1.26
C SER A 447 -33.91 8.48 -1.12
N SER A 448 -32.74 7.91 -0.75
CA SER A 448 -31.60 8.72 -0.29
C SER A 448 -30.49 8.88 -1.35
N THR A 449 -30.42 8.01 -2.35
CA THR A 449 -29.32 8.03 -3.36
C THR A 449 -29.74 7.33 -4.67
N ALA A 450 -28.99 7.59 -5.75
CA ALA A 450 -29.05 6.79 -6.96
C ALA A 450 -28.52 5.39 -6.67
N LEU A 451 -29.38 4.51 -6.20
CA LEU A 451 -29.05 3.10 -5.98
C LEU A 451 -29.01 2.37 -7.31
N PRO A 452 -28.21 1.29 -7.41
CA PRO A 452 -28.26 0.39 -8.57
C PRO A 452 -29.66 -0.25 -8.70
N SER A 453 -29.91 -0.88 -9.85
CA SER A 453 -31.11 -1.72 -10.03
C SER A 453 -31.17 -2.79 -8.95
N ILE A 454 -32.30 -3.01 -8.33
CA ILE A 454 -32.47 -4.03 -7.29
C ILE A 454 -33.27 -5.21 -7.87
N VAL A 455 -32.73 -6.42 -7.68
CA VAL A 455 -33.40 -7.67 -8.04
C VAL A 455 -33.72 -8.45 -6.78
N PHE A 456 -35.01 -8.70 -6.53
CA PHE A 456 -35.49 -9.53 -5.44
C PHE A 456 -35.85 -10.91 -5.94
N ASP A 457 -35.21 -11.95 -5.40
CA ASP A 457 -35.45 -13.34 -5.74
C ASP A 457 -36.12 -14.09 -4.60
N GLU A 458 -37.41 -14.47 -4.83
CA GLU A 458 -38.21 -15.27 -3.88
C GLU A 458 -38.18 -14.80 -2.45
N ILE A 459 -38.11 -13.48 -2.21
CA ILE A 459 -38.14 -12.91 -0.84
C ILE A 459 -39.51 -13.03 -0.17
N ASP A 460 -40.51 -13.46 -0.92
CA ASP A 460 -41.89 -13.66 -0.54
C ASP A 460 -42.18 -15.06 0.02
N THR A 461 -41.16 -15.89 0.23
CA THR A 461 -41.31 -17.24 0.77
C THR A 461 -41.87 -17.21 2.21
N GLY A 462 -42.97 -17.96 2.41
CA GLY A 462 -43.60 -18.11 3.74
C GLY A 462 -44.43 -16.91 4.22
N VAL A 463 -44.84 -16.00 3.30
CA VAL A 463 -45.71 -14.87 3.65
C VAL A 463 -47.17 -15.13 3.26
N SER A 464 -48.11 -14.52 4.00
CA SER A 464 -49.54 -14.54 3.69
C SER A 464 -49.90 -13.55 2.57
N GLY A 465 -51.07 -13.70 1.95
CA GLY A 465 -51.53 -12.82 0.88
C GLY A 465 -51.57 -11.33 1.24
N GLU A 466 -51.98 -10.98 2.47
CA GLU A 466 -52.00 -9.57 2.96
C GLU A 466 -50.58 -9.00 3.09
N ILE A 467 -49.66 -9.78 3.62
CA ILE A 467 -48.25 -9.34 3.74
C ILE A 467 -47.62 -9.22 2.36
N ALA A 468 -47.91 -10.14 1.43
CA ALA A 468 -47.44 -10.08 0.05
C ALA A 468 -47.93 -8.81 -0.67
N ASP A 469 -49.18 -8.38 -0.43
CA ASP A 469 -49.69 -7.13 -1.00
C ASP A 469 -48.93 -5.92 -0.47
N LYS A 470 -48.65 -5.88 0.84
CA LYS A 470 -47.82 -4.80 1.46
C LYS A 470 -46.39 -4.80 0.93
N MET A 471 -45.78 -5.99 0.74
CA MET A 471 -44.45 -6.12 0.12
C MET A 471 -44.46 -5.58 -1.32
N GLY A 472 -45.44 -5.97 -2.13
CA GLY A 472 -45.61 -5.47 -3.49
C GLY A 472 -45.79 -3.96 -3.55
N SER A 473 -46.59 -3.39 -2.64
CA SER A 473 -46.79 -1.94 -2.54
C SER A 473 -45.51 -1.21 -2.15
N MET A 474 -44.73 -1.77 -1.20
CA MET A 474 -43.42 -1.22 -0.83
C MET A 474 -42.42 -1.26 -1.99
N MET A 475 -42.34 -2.35 -2.75
CA MET A 475 -41.50 -2.46 -3.93
C MET A 475 -41.93 -1.46 -5.02
N ASN A 476 -43.23 -1.27 -5.21
CA ASN A 476 -43.74 -0.29 -6.17
C ASN A 476 -43.36 1.15 -5.76
N GLN A 477 -43.43 1.50 -4.47
CA GLN A 477 -42.96 2.79 -3.96
C GLN A 477 -41.44 2.97 -4.15
N MET A 478 -40.64 1.93 -3.92
CA MET A 478 -39.20 1.99 -4.21
C MET A 478 -38.95 2.26 -5.68
N ALA A 479 -39.79 1.70 -6.55
CA ALA A 479 -39.64 1.79 -7.99
C ALA A 479 -39.94 3.18 -8.57
N GLU A 480 -40.41 4.13 -7.76
CA GLU A 480 -40.51 5.55 -8.13
C GLU A 480 -39.10 6.21 -8.25
N ASN A 481 -38.13 5.69 -7.52
CA ASN A 481 -36.78 6.27 -7.46
C ASN A 481 -35.71 5.37 -8.08
N ILE A 482 -35.90 4.06 -8.08
CA ILE A 482 -34.92 3.05 -8.53
C ILE A 482 -35.61 2.00 -9.40
N GLN A 483 -34.87 1.27 -10.23
CA GLN A 483 -35.41 0.13 -10.94
C GLN A 483 -35.52 -1.07 -9.98
N VAL A 484 -36.71 -1.64 -9.86
CA VAL A 484 -37.00 -2.84 -9.06
C VAL A 484 -37.44 -3.98 -9.96
N ILE A 485 -36.78 -5.12 -9.83
CA ILE A 485 -37.13 -6.37 -10.52
C ILE A 485 -37.43 -7.40 -9.43
N SER A 486 -38.65 -7.97 -9.39
CA SER A 486 -39.02 -9.03 -8.44
C SER A 486 -39.34 -10.34 -9.16
N ILE A 487 -38.66 -11.40 -8.78
CA ILE A 487 -38.98 -12.76 -9.15
C ILE A 487 -39.90 -13.31 -8.06
N THR A 488 -41.14 -13.61 -8.41
CA THR A 488 -42.17 -13.96 -7.42
C THR A 488 -43.07 -15.09 -7.93
N HIS A 489 -43.63 -15.83 -7.01
CA HIS A 489 -44.70 -16.79 -7.27
C HIS A 489 -46.07 -16.33 -6.70
N LEU A 490 -46.10 -15.14 -6.04
CA LEU A 490 -47.31 -14.61 -5.41
C LEU A 490 -48.02 -13.61 -6.34
N PRO A 491 -49.32 -13.84 -6.65
CA PRO A 491 -50.10 -12.98 -7.52
C PRO A 491 -50.26 -11.54 -6.98
N GLN A 492 -50.23 -11.36 -5.66
CA GLN A 492 -50.34 -10.06 -5.01
C GLN A 492 -49.17 -9.15 -5.38
N ILE A 493 -47.95 -9.69 -5.39
CA ILE A 493 -46.75 -8.95 -5.77
C ILE A 493 -46.74 -8.73 -7.30
N ALA A 494 -47.08 -9.79 -8.05
CA ALA A 494 -47.14 -9.76 -9.52
C ALA A 494 -48.14 -8.73 -10.05
N GLY A 495 -49.26 -8.53 -9.35
CA GLY A 495 -50.30 -7.54 -9.65
C GLY A 495 -49.79 -6.08 -9.58
N LYS A 496 -48.86 -5.77 -8.66
CA LYS A 496 -48.32 -4.40 -8.42
C LYS A 496 -47.25 -3.99 -9.43
N GLY A 497 -46.60 -4.93 -10.12
CA GLY A 497 -45.57 -4.63 -11.12
C GLY A 497 -46.16 -3.83 -12.30
N LYS A 498 -45.42 -2.82 -12.78
CA LYS A 498 -45.78 -2.08 -14.01
C LYS A 498 -45.58 -2.94 -15.25
N PHE A 499 -44.51 -3.70 -15.28
CA PHE A 499 -44.16 -4.64 -16.35
C PHE A 499 -44.18 -6.08 -15.82
N HIS A 500 -44.78 -7.01 -16.56
CA HIS A 500 -44.92 -8.39 -16.13
C HIS A 500 -44.33 -9.31 -17.18
N TYR A 501 -43.24 -9.98 -16.85
CA TYR A 501 -42.57 -10.96 -17.69
C TYR A 501 -42.95 -12.36 -17.21
N LYS A 502 -43.21 -13.24 -18.17
CA LYS A 502 -43.49 -14.66 -17.92
C LYS A 502 -42.38 -15.53 -18.46
N VAL A 503 -41.80 -16.34 -17.57
CA VAL A 503 -40.84 -17.40 -17.93
C VAL A 503 -41.61 -18.69 -18.13
N TYR A 504 -41.41 -19.32 -19.26
CA TYR A 504 -42.04 -20.60 -19.59
C TYR A 504 -41.06 -21.53 -20.30
N LYS A 505 -41.32 -22.83 -20.17
CA LYS A 505 -40.65 -23.86 -20.95
C LYS A 505 -41.41 -24.12 -22.22
N ALA A 506 -40.71 -24.27 -23.32
CA ALA A 506 -41.23 -24.77 -24.54
C ALA A 506 -40.42 -26.00 -24.93
N ASP A 507 -41.13 -27.04 -25.34
CA ASP A 507 -40.56 -28.29 -25.84
C ASP A 507 -40.59 -28.29 -27.36
N ASP A 508 -39.46 -28.56 -27.98
CA ASP A 508 -39.37 -28.89 -29.41
C ASP A 508 -39.12 -30.40 -29.53
N GLU A 509 -39.20 -30.94 -30.73
CA GLU A 509 -39.06 -32.39 -30.99
C GLU A 509 -37.78 -33.02 -30.44
N HIS A 510 -36.77 -32.18 -30.14
CA HIS A 510 -35.42 -32.62 -29.69
C HIS A 510 -34.99 -32.08 -28.34
N GLU A 511 -35.53 -30.93 -27.86
CA GLU A 511 -35.02 -30.26 -26.67
C GLU A 511 -36.07 -29.42 -25.96
N THR A 512 -35.93 -29.31 -24.60
CA THR A 512 -36.64 -28.32 -23.79
C THR A 512 -35.81 -27.03 -23.70
N TYR A 513 -36.44 -25.89 -23.98
CA TYR A 513 -35.81 -24.59 -23.83
C TYR A 513 -36.64 -23.61 -23.01
N SER A 514 -36.01 -22.74 -22.28
CA SER A 514 -36.67 -21.67 -21.51
C SER A 514 -36.76 -20.40 -22.35
N ASN A 515 -37.92 -19.76 -22.30
CA ASN A 515 -38.18 -18.48 -22.97
C ASN A 515 -38.86 -17.50 -22.01
N ILE A 516 -38.74 -16.18 -22.29
CA ILE A 516 -39.33 -15.11 -21.49
C ILE A 516 -40.07 -14.16 -22.42
N VAL A 517 -41.28 -13.76 -22.02
CA VAL A 517 -42.13 -12.85 -22.79
C VAL A 517 -42.71 -11.77 -21.88
N LEU A 518 -42.72 -10.52 -22.37
CA LEU A 518 -43.45 -9.44 -21.73
C LEU A 518 -44.96 -9.63 -22.04
N LEU A 519 -45.76 -9.71 -20.95
CA LEU A 519 -47.19 -9.93 -21.07
C LEU A 519 -47.93 -8.62 -21.40
N ASP A 520 -48.83 -8.68 -22.36
CA ASP A 520 -49.81 -7.62 -22.57
C ASP A 520 -50.90 -7.63 -21.47
N LYS A 521 -51.79 -6.65 -21.49
CA LYS A 521 -52.81 -6.49 -20.45
C LYS A 521 -53.71 -7.71 -20.30
N GLN A 522 -54.08 -8.36 -21.39
CA GLN A 522 -54.96 -9.53 -21.37
C GLN A 522 -54.25 -10.78 -20.87
N SER A 523 -53.08 -11.05 -21.39
CA SER A 523 -52.23 -12.18 -20.99
C SER A 523 -51.81 -12.07 -19.50
N ARG A 524 -51.64 -10.85 -19.03
CA ARG A 524 -51.34 -10.57 -17.62
C ARG A 524 -52.50 -10.93 -16.70
N ILE A 525 -53.74 -10.62 -17.07
CA ILE A 525 -54.93 -11.04 -16.31
C ILE A 525 -55.01 -12.57 -16.23
N GLU A 526 -54.78 -13.23 -17.36
CA GLU A 526 -54.82 -14.70 -17.46
C GLU A 526 -53.72 -15.36 -16.61
N GLU A 527 -52.51 -14.81 -16.62
CA GLU A 527 -51.41 -15.32 -15.81
C GLU A 527 -51.69 -15.16 -14.31
N LEU A 528 -52.17 -13.99 -13.88
CA LEU A 528 -52.54 -13.76 -12.49
C LEU A 528 -53.71 -14.68 -12.08
N ALA A 529 -54.68 -14.90 -12.92
CA ALA A 529 -55.77 -15.82 -12.66
C ALA A 529 -55.28 -17.28 -12.49
N LYS A 530 -54.33 -17.72 -13.31
CA LYS A 530 -53.65 -19.02 -13.15
C LYS A 530 -52.87 -19.12 -11.84
N MET A 531 -52.17 -18.05 -11.47
CA MET A 531 -51.47 -18.01 -10.18
C MET A 531 -52.41 -18.10 -8.98
N LEU A 532 -53.67 -17.62 -9.10
CA LEU A 532 -54.70 -17.66 -8.03
C LEU A 532 -55.42 -19.01 -7.95
N SER A 533 -55.70 -19.66 -9.06
CA SER A 533 -56.59 -20.84 -9.12
C SER A 533 -55.89 -22.12 -9.62
N GLY A 534 -54.62 -22.07 -9.97
CA GLY A 534 -53.95 -23.17 -10.62
C GLY A 534 -54.26 -23.21 -12.11
N THR A 535 -54.37 -24.43 -12.68
CA THR A 535 -54.53 -24.62 -14.16
C THR A 535 -55.87 -24.17 -14.70
N ASP A 536 -56.93 -24.13 -13.87
CA ASP A 536 -58.29 -23.87 -14.33
C ASP A 536 -58.65 -22.38 -14.27
N LEU A 537 -58.86 -21.76 -15.43
CA LEU A 537 -59.29 -20.36 -15.54
C LEU A 537 -60.77 -20.20 -15.21
N THR A 538 -61.11 -20.01 -13.95
CA THR A 538 -62.49 -19.73 -13.48
C THR A 538 -62.84 -18.26 -13.69
N LYS A 539 -64.14 -17.96 -13.86
CA LYS A 539 -64.62 -16.56 -13.93
C LYS A 539 -64.26 -15.78 -12.66
N ALA A 540 -64.32 -16.40 -11.50
CA ALA A 540 -63.97 -15.80 -10.23
C ALA A 540 -62.47 -15.46 -10.14
N ALA A 541 -61.58 -16.33 -10.63
CA ALA A 541 -60.14 -16.06 -10.67
C ALA A 541 -59.81 -14.89 -11.61
N LEU A 542 -60.46 -14.80 -12.77
CA LEU A 542 -60.30 -13.66 -13.68
C LEU A 542 -60.78 -12.33 -13.08
N GLU A 543 -61.88 -12.31 -12.35
CA GLU A 543 -62.34 -11.13 -11.64
C GLU A 543 -61.39 -10.71 -10.53
N ASN A 544 -60.90 -11.66 -9.72
CA ASN A 544 -59.90 -11.39 -8.70
C ASN A 544 -58.57 -10.88 -9.28
N ALA A 545 -58.14 -11.44 -10.40
CA ALA A 545 -56.95 -10.97 -11.11
C ALA A 545 -57.08 -9.50 -11.58
N LYS A 546 -58.27 -9.10 -12.08
CA LYS A 546 -58.57 -7.70 -12.42
C LYS A 546 -58.54 -6.77 -11.22
N VAL A 547 -59.04 -7.22 -10.07
CA VAL A 547 -58.97 -6.43 -8.82
C VAL A 547 -57.50 -6.21 -8.41
N LEU A 548 -56.68 -7.26 -8.44
CA LEU A 548 -55.25 -7.17 -8.11
C LEU A 548 -54.45 -6.20 -9.04
N LEU A 549 -54.85 -6.11 -10.31
CA LEU A 549 -54.22 -5.20 -11.25
C LEU A 549 -54.64 -3.74 -11.05
N ASN A 550 -55.77 -3.48 -10.47
CA ASN A 550 -56.29 -2.13 -10.24
C ASN A 550 -56.12 -1.64 -8.77
N SER A 551 -55.61 -2.49 -7.91
CA SER A 551 -55.25 -2.15 -6.49
C SER A 551 -53.80 -1.67 -6.41
#